data_2cb97f3a7f9a8abc344861712a473dab
#
_entry.id   2cb97f3a7f9a8abc344861712a473dab
#
_cell.length_a   1.000
_cell.length_b   1.000
_cell.length_c   1.000
_cell.angle_alpha   90.00
_cell.angle_beta   90.00
_cell.angle_gamma   90.00
#
_symmetry.space_group_name_H-M   'P 1'
#
loop_
_entity.id
_entity.type
_entity.pdbx_description
1 polymer ?
#
loop_
_entity_poly.entity_id
_entity_poly.type
_entity_poly.pdbx_seq_one_letter_code
_entity_poly.pdbx_strand_id
1 'polypeptide(L)'
;YVGRKQGNRNRAATPAMPRNKWRNPQLGTCYLHTVIDDHSRVAYAEIHDDETAITATAVLVRAVEWFNARGVTVERVLSDNGGAYRSHLSRDTCAELGIRHKRTRPYRPQTNGKIERFHRTLTDGWAYARCYTSEAERRGELDGWLHYYNHYWPHTACGNQPPFSRLINVPGQYS
;
A
#
# COMPACT_ATOMS: atom_id res chain seq x y z
N TYR A 1 2.24 7.07 -4.39
CA TYR A 1 2.74 6.94 -3.03
C TYR A 1 2.93 5.46 -2.68
N VAL A 2 4.06 5.11 -2.11
CA VAL A 2 4.37 3.75 -1.63
C VAL A 2 4.44 3.78 -0.11
N GLY A 3 3.69 2.94 0.53
CA GLY A 3 3.68 2.78 1.98
C GLY A 3 3.45 1.32 2.37
N ARG A 4 3.83 0.98 3.57
CA ARG A 4 3.63 -0.33 4.16
C ARG A 4 2.89 -0.20 5.48
N LYS A 5 2.02 -1.14 5.78
CA LYS A 5 1.44 -1.32 7.10
C LYS A 5 1.99 -2.61 7.68
N GLN A 6 2.64 -2.50 8.83
CA GLN A 6 2.98 -3.65 9.61
C GLN A 6 1.69 -4.30 10.10
N GLY A 7 1.48 -5.57 9.77
CA GLY A 7 0.42 -6.36 10.33
C GLY A 7 0.47 -6.30 11.87
N ASN A 8 -0.69 -6.40 12.48
CA ASN A 8 -0.90 -6.21 13.91
C ASN A 8 0.17 -6.91 14.75
N ARG A 9 1.13 -6.15 15.28
CA ARG A 9 1.88 -6.60 16.44
C ARG A 9 0.88 -6.54 17.57
N ASN A 10 0.40 -7.69 18.04
CA ASN A 10 -0.30 -7.79 19.31
C ASN A 10 0.62 -7.20 20.39
N ARG A 11 0.52 -5.91 20.61
CA ARG A 11 1.00 -5.29 21.84
C ARG A 11 0.07 -5.83 22.89
N ALA A 12 0.61 -6.73 23.73
CA ALA A 12 -0.05 -7.08 24.96
C ALA A 12 -0.44 -5.77 25.66
N ALA A 13 -1.73 -5.52 25.76
CA ALA A 13 -2.25 -4.28 26.33
C ALA A 13 -2.06 -4.20 27.85
N THR A 14 -1.40 -5.18 28.46
CA THR A 14 -1.16 -5.26 29.90
C THR A 14 0.35 -5.34 30.19
N PRO A 15 0.89 -4.48 31.07
CA PRO A 15 2.31 -4.47 31.42
C PRO A 15 2.83 -5.75 32.08
N ALA A 16 1.95 -6.65 32.51
CA ALA A 16 2.27 -7.89 33.24
C ALA A 16 2.29 -9.16 32.36
N MET A 17 1.92 -9.08 31.08
CA MET A 17 2.08 -10.25 30.23
C MET A 17 3.53 -10.34 29.74
N PRO A 18 4.21 -11.49 29.97
CA PRO A 18 5.53 -11.70 29.41
C PRO A 18 5.45 -11.52 27.90
N ARG A 19 6.37 -10.72 27.32
CA ARG A 19 6.53 -10.59 25.86
C ARG A 19 6.45 -12.00 25.29
N ASN A 20 5.45 -12.21 24.47
CA ASN A 20 5.04 -13.52 23.98
C ASN A 20 6.25 -14.30 23.45
N LYS A 21 6.85 -15.15 24.27
CA LYS A 21 7.89 -16.09 23.85
C LYS A 21 7.32 -17.18 22.91
N TRP A 22 6.02 -17.26 22.86
CA TRP A 22 5.27 -18.15 22.01
C TRP A 22 4.81 -17.37 20.79
N ARG A 23 5.69 -17.26 19.79
CA ARG A 23 5.22 -17.01 18.45
C ARG A 23 4.25 -18.13 18.12
N ASN A 24 2.96 -17.85 18.24
CA ASN A 24 1.97 -18.78 17.73
C ASN A 24 2.17 -18.82 16.21
N PRO A 25 2.68 -19.91 15.63
CA PRO A 25 2.93 -20.01 14.19
C PRO A 25 1.64 -19.93 13.37
N GLN A 26 0.48 -20.05 14.02
CA GLN A 26 -0.83 -19.89 13.40
C GLN A 26 -1.27 -18.40 13.30
N LEU A 27 -0.62 -17.51 14.05
CA LEU A 27 -0.85 -16.06 13.98
C LEU A 27 0.34 -15.38 13.31
N GLY A 28 0.59 -15.72 12.07
CA GLY A 28 1.65 -15.13 11.27
C GLY A 28 1.50 -13.61 11.17
N THR A 29 2.63 -12.89 11.21
CA THR A 29 2.68 -11.49 10.84
C THR A 29 2.76 -11.43 9.32
N CYS A 30 1.80 -10.79 8.67
CA CYS A 30 1.90 -10.46 7.26
C CYS A 30 2.18 -8.96 7.08
N TYR A 31 2.84 -8.63 6.00
CA TYR A 31 3.19 -7.27 5.62
C TYR A 31 2.42 -6.89 4.38
N LEU A 32 1.63 -5.85 4.49
CA LEU A 32 0.89 -5.31 3.37
C LEU A 32 1.72 -4.19 2.74
N HIS A 33 2.14 -4.39 1.51
CA HIS A 33 2.79 -3.39 0.69
C HIS A 33 1.75 -2.71 -0.19
N THR A 34 1.71 -1.38 -0.18
CA THR A 34 0.69 -0.60 -0.89
C THR A 34 1.30 0.50 -1.73
N VAL A 35 0.75 0.71 -2.89
CA VAL A 35 1.02 1.84 -3.78
C VAL A 35 -0.30 2.52 -4.10
N ILE A 36 -0.38 3.82 -3.94
CA ILE A 36 -1.59 4.60 -4.28
C ILE A 36 -1.20 5.75 -5.20
N ASP A 37 -1.95 5.93 -6.26
CA ASP A 37 -1.79 7.10 -7.11
C ASP A 37 -2.31 8.35 -6.41
N ASP A 38 -1.49 9.39 -6.42
CA ASP A 38 -1.77 10.63 -5.71
C ASP A 38 -2.95 11.41 -6.30
N HIS A 39 -3.20 11.28 -7.59
CA HIS A 39 -4.27 11.96 -8.29
C HIS A 39 -5.59 11.19 -8.24
N SER A 40 -5.59 9.98 -8.76
CA SER A 40 -6.80 9.18 -8.92
C SER A 40 -7.25 8.47 -7.64
N ARG A 41 -6.33 8.23 -6.69
CA ARG A 41 -6.54 7.37 -5.51
C ARG A 41 -6.61 5.88 -5.84
N VAL A 42 -6.36 5.49 -7.07
CA VAL A 42 -6.28 4.08 -7.44
C VAL A 42 -5.16 3.42 -6.64
N ALA A 43 -5.45 2.26 -6.09
CA ALA A 43 -4.56 1.54 -5.19
C ALA A 43 -4.17 0.17 -5.76
N TYR A 44 -2.92 -0.17 -5.53
CA TYR A 44 -2.35 -1.48 -5.72
C TYR A 44 -1.80 -1.98 -4.39
N ALA A 45 -1.99 -3.25 -4.06
CA ALA A 45 -1.45 -3.80 -2.83
C ALA A 45 -1.14 -5.29 -2.96
N GLU A 46 -0.14 -5.74 -2.21
CA GLU A 46 0.27 -7.14 -2.09
C GLU A 46 0.55 -7.50 -0.64
N ILE A 47 0.31 -8.76 -0.28
CA ILE A 47 0.63 -9.32 1.03
C ILE A 47 1.89 -10.17 0.92
N HIS A 48 2.88 -9.89 1.76
CA HIS A 48 4.12 -10.64 1.85
C HIS A 48 4.42 -11.04 3.30
N ASP A 49 5.32 -11.99 3.47
CA ASP A 49 5.72 -12.48 4.80
C ASP A 49 6.87 -11.65 5.40
N ASP A 50 7.42 -10.72 4.62
CA ASP A 50 8.48 -9.81 5.07
C ASP A 50 8.30 -8.37 4.53
N GLU A 51 9.10 -7.45 5.07
CA GLU A 51 9.19 -6.06 4.67
C GLU A 51 10.61 -5.67 4.23
N THR A 52 11.36 -6.62 3.67
CA THR A 52 12.73 -6.39 3.23
C THR A 52 12.80 -5.42 2.05
N ALA A 53 13.99 -4.87 1.80
CA ALA A 53 14.20 -4.02 0.64
C ALA A 53 13.96 -4.76 -0.68
N ILE A 54 14.29 -6.06 -0.72
CA ILE A 54 14.07 -6.90 -1.90
C ILE A 54 12.58 -7.00 -2.20
N THR A 55 11.78 -7.37 -1.20
CA THR A 55 10.33 -7.51 -1.34
C THR A 55 9.67 -6.18 -1.69
N ALA A 56 10.01 -5.11 -0.96
CA ALA A 56 9.42 -3.79 -1.22
C ALA A 56 9.75 -3.26 -2.63
N THR A 57 10.96 -3.51 -3.12
CA THR A 57 11.40 -3.11 -4.46
C THR A 57 10.69 -3.94 -5.54
N ALA A 58 10.58 -5.26 -5.34
CA ALA A 58 9.86 -6.13 -6.27
C ALA A 58 8.37 -5.75 -6.38
N VAL A 59 7.73 -5.41 -5.26
CA VAL A 59 6.35 -4.89 -5.26
C VAL A 59 6.26 -3.57 -6.02
N LEU A 60 7.22 -2.67 -5.86
CA LEU A 60 7.24 -1.41 -6.61
C LEU A 60 7.31 -1.65 -8.12
N VAL A 61 8.17 -2.55 -8.58
CA VAL A 61 8.29 -2.90 -10.01
C VAL A 61 6.96 -3.39 -10.55
N ARG A 62 6.35 -4.38 -9.89
CA ARG A 62 5.04 -4.91 -10.30
C ARG A 62 3.92 -3.86 -10.27
N ALA A 63 3.94 -2.99 -9.27
CA ALA A 63 2.99 -1.88 -9.21
C ALA A 63 3.15 -0.93 -10.40
N VAL A 64 4.38 -0.57 -10.75
CA VAL A 64 4.68 0.28 -11.93
C VAL A 64 4.18 -0.38 -13.22
N GLU A 65 4.46 -1.67 -13.41
CA GLU A 65 3.96 -2.44 -14.54
C GLU A 65 2.41 -2.46 -14.58
N TRP A 66 1.79 -2.67 -13.43
CA TRP A 66 0.35 -2.69 -13.28
C TRP A 66 -0.30 -1.33 -13.64
N PHE A 67 0.30 -0.22 -13.22
CA PHE A 67 -0.15 1.14 -13.57
C PHE A 67 0.09 1.44 -15.05
N ASN A 68 1.26 1.08 -15.58
CA ASN A 68 1.60 1.27 -16.99
C ASN A 68 0.63 0.53 -17.93
N ALA A 69 0.25 -0.72 -17.58
CA ALA A 69 -0.75 -1.50 -18.32
C ALA A 69 -2.14 -0.82 -18.35
N ARG A 70 -2.37 0.18 -17.50
CA ARG A 70 -3.60 0.99 -17.40
C ARG A 70 -3.43 2.40 -17.94
N GLY A 71 -2.36 2.66 -18.68
CA GLY A 71 -2.07 3.96 -19.31
C GLY A 71 -1.53 5.01 -18.35
N VAL A 72 -1.12 4.63 -17.14
CA VAL A 72 -0.55 5.56 -16.15
C VAL A 72 0.96 5.46 -16.16
N THR A 73 1.65 6.51 -16.59
CA THR A 73 3.11 6.61 -16.50
C THR A 73 3.51 7.07 -15.10
N VAL A 74 4.29 6.26 -14.39
CA VAL A 74 4.77 6.58 -13.05
C VAL A 74 6.04 7.42 -13.14
N GLU A 75 5.94 8.72 -12.94
CA GLU A 75 7.08 9.64 -12.99
C GLU A 75 7.80 9.79 -11.64
N ARG A 76 7.07 9.59 -10.55
CA ARG A 76 7.56 9.89 -9.21
C ARG A 76 6.95 8.96 -8.18
N VAL A 77 7.79 8.51 -7.27
CA VAL A 77 7.39 7.74 -6.10
C VAL A 77 7.72 8.53 -4.83
N LEU A 78 6.76 8.61 -3.93
CA LEU A 78 6.94 9.15 -2.59
C LEU A 78 6.82 8.00 -1.59
N SER A 79 7.85 7.78 -0.79
CA SER A 79 7.85 6.77 0.28
C SER A 79 8.09 7.40 1.65
N ASP A 80 7.84 6.63 2.69
CA ASP A 80 8.33 6.97 4.03
C ASP A 80 9.86 6.78 4.13
N ASN A 81 10.40 7.01 5.35
CA ASN A 81 11.81 6.82 5.64
C ASN A 81 12.15 5.40 6.14
N GLY A 82 11.31 4.40 5.85
CA GLY A 82 11.55 3.02 6.22
C GLY A 82 12.86 2.48 5.61
N GLY A 83 13.50 1.53 6.30
CA GLY A 83 14.80 0.98 5.90
C GLY A 83 14.81 0.42 4.46
N ALA A 84 13.73 -0.23 4.04
CA ALA A 84 13.59 -0.76 2.70
C ALA A 84 13.74 0.32 1.61
N TYR A 85 13.10 1.48 1.82
CA TYR A 85 13.12 2.59 0.85
C TYR A 85 14.38 3.46 0.93
N ARG A 86 15.24 3.25 1.94
CA ARG A 86 16.54 3.90 2.07
C ARG A 86 17.66 3.07 1.46
N SER A 87 17.38 1.87 1.04
CA SER A 87 18.36 0.94 0.47
C SER A 87 18.91 1.43 -0.87
N HIS A 88 20.12 1.01 -1.18
CA HIS A 88 20.71 1.22 -2.52
C HIS A 88 19.86 0.55 -3.59
N LEU A 89 19.36 -0.67 -3.32
CA LEU A 89 18.49 -1.41 -4.23
C LEU A 89 17.27 -0.58 -4.65
N SER A 90 16.54 0.01 -3.70
CA SER A 90 15.38 0.84 -4.00
C SER A 90 15.71 2.08 -4.82
N ARG A 91 16.87 2.71 -4.54
CA ARG A 91 17.36 3.87 -5.31
C ARG A 91 17.67 3.47 -6.75
N ASP A 92 18.45 2.39 -6.92
CA ASP A 92 18.95 1.96 -8.21
C ASP A 92 17.81 1.46 -9.11
N THR A 93 16.86 0.69 -8.55
CA THR A 93 15.63 0.30 -9.26
C THR A 93 14.79 1.49 -9.70
N CYS A 94 14.60 2.51 -8.84
CA CYS A 94 13.89 3.72 -9.27
C CYS A 94 14.61 4.43 -10.42
N ALA A 95 15.96 4.47 -10.41
CA ALA A 95 16.74 5.05 -11.49
C ALA A 95 16.60 4.27 -12.80
N GLU A 96 16.67 2.93 -12.74
CA GLU A 96 16.46 2.02 -13.89
C GLU A 96 15.07 2.20 -14.51
N LEU A 97 14.03 2.39 -13.68
CA LEU A 97 12.68 2.64 -14.12
C LEU A 97 12.44 4.10 -14.60
N GLY A 98 13.44 4.97 -14.52
CA GLY A 98 13.30 6.40 -14.83
C GLY A 98 12.42 7.18 -13.84
N ILE A 99 12.21 6.66 -12.63
CA ILE A 99 11.30 7.19 -11.63
C ILE A 99 12.05 8.07 -10.63
N ARG A 100 11.56 9.27 -10.39
CA ARG A 100 12.09 10.16 -9.34
C ARG A 100 11.62 9.70 -7.96
N HIS A 101 12.52 9.13 -7.17
CA HIS A 101 12.20 8.73 -5.80
C HIS A 101 12.36 9.91 -4.83
N LYS A 102 11.30 10.23 -4.10
CA LYS A 102 11.30 11.19 -2.98
C LYS A 102 10.89 10.49 -1.71
N ARG A 103 11.47 10.93 -0.58
CA ARG A 103 11.09 10.46 0.75
C ARG A 103 10.40 11.56 1.51
N THR A 104 9.47 11.19 2.40
CA THR A 104 8.81 12.14 3.29
C THR A 104 9.82 12.82 4.19
N ARG A 105 9.62 14.11 4.44
CA ARG A 105 10.45 14.83 5.41
C ARG A 105 10.08 14.36 6.83
N PRO A 106 11.07 14.19 7.71
CA PRO A 106 10.80 13.92 9.11
C PRO A 106 9.85 14.98 9.69
N TYR A 107 8.99 14.56 10.60
CA TYR A 107 8.03 15.43 11.30
C TYR A 107 7.00 16.17 10.41
N ARG A 108 6.75 15.68 9.18
CA ARG A 108 5.68 16.20 8.32
C ARG A 108 4.66 15.09 7.97
N PRO A 109 3.77 14.74 8.92
CA PRO A 109 2.80 13.66 8.74
C PRO A 109 1.79 13.93 7.61
N GLN A 110 1.54 15.19 7.29
CA GLN A 110 0.61 15.60 6.23
C GLN A 110 0.95 14.99 4.85
N THR A 111 2.23 14.68 4.61
CA THR A 111 2.68 14.09 3.35
C THR A 111 2.21 12.63 3.19
N ASN A 112 1.91 11.94 4.32
CA ASN A 112 1.47 10.54 4.36
C ASN A 112 -0.05 10.37 4.47
N GLY A 113 -0.79 11.46 4.66
CA GLY A 113 -2.21 11.39 4.99
C GLY A 113 -3.09 10.60 3.99
N LYS A 114 -2.67 10.53 2.71
CA LYS A 114 -3.42 9.78 1.69
C LYS A 114 -3.27 8.27 1.85
N ILE A 115 -2.04 7.81 2.05
CA ILE A 115 -1.78 6.37 2.27
C ILE A 115 -2.29 5.92 3.65
N GLU A 116 -2.22 6.77 4.66
CA GLU A 116 -2.78 6.48 5.98
C GLU A 116 -4.30 6.34 5.93
N ARG A 117 -4.98 7.23 5.18
CA ARG A 117 -6.42 7.12 4.94
C ARG A 117 -6.77 5.86 4.19
N PHE A 118 -6.02 5.53 3.14
CA PHE A 118 -6.20 4.27 2.41
C PHE A 118 -6.03 3.07 3.33
N HIS A 119 -4.97 3.04 4.15
CA HIS A 119 -4.75 1.95 5.11
C HIS A 119 -5.89 1.82 6.13
N ARG A 120 -6.48 2.93 6.56
CA ARG A 120 -7.65 2.89 7.44
C ARG A 120 -8.83 2.25 6.72
N THR A 121 -9.16 2.74 5.53
CA THR A 121 -10.24 2.18 4.70
C THR A 121 -10.05 0.69 4.42
N LEU A 122 -8.82 0.28 4.09
CA LEU A 122 -8.47 -1.12 3.86
C LEU A 122 -8.58 -1.94 5.16
N THR A 123 -8.16 -1.39 6.29
CA THR A 123 -8.25 -2.06 7.59
C THR A 123 -9.70 -2.33 7.95
N ASP A 124 -10.57 -1.34 7.79
CA ASP A 124 -11.98 -1.44 8.15
C ASP A 124 -12.77 -2.26 7.12
N GLY A 125 -12.48 -2.10 5.84
CA GLY A 125 -13.24 -2.72 4.76
C GLY A 125 -12.77 -4.12 4.33
N TRP A 126 -11.55 -4.51 4.73
CA TRP A 126 -10.98 -5.82 4.40
C TRP A 126 -10.40 -6.53 5.62
N ALA A 127 -9.38 -5.98 6.29
CA ALA A 127 -8.63 -6.74 7.28
C ALA A 127 -9.46 -7.16 8.50
N TYR A 128 -10.45 -6.35 8.86
CA TYR A 128 -11.37 -6.57 9.98
C TYR A 128 -12.85 -6.48 9.60
N ALA A 129 -13.17 -6.52 8.31
CA ALA A 129 -14.55 -6.44 7.83
C ALA A 129 -15.43 -7.58 8.33
N ARG A 130 -14.81 -8.75 8.56
CA ARG A 130 -15.46 -9.95 9.11
C ARG A 130 -14.45 -10.85 9.82
N CYS A 131 -14.96 -11.85 10.52
CA CYS A 131 -14.11 -12.92 11.03
C CYS A 131 -13.75 -13.87 9.88
N TYR A 132 -12.47 -13.94 9.54
CA TYR A 132 -11.95 -14.90 8.58
C TYR A 132 -11.64 -16.21 9.28
N THR A 133 -11.87 -17.34 8.63
CA THR A 133 -11.61 -18.67 9.18
C THR A 133 -10.12 -19.03 9.12
N SER A 134 -9.37 -18.39 8.20
CA SER A 134 -7.94 -18.61 8.04
C SER A 134 -7.24 -17.36 7.44
N GLU A 135 -5.92 -17.32 7.59
CA GLU A 135 -5.09 -16.30 6.92
C GLU A 135 -5.11 -16.45 5.39
N ALA A 136 -5.22 -17.69 4.90
CA ALA A 136 -5.33 -17.96 3.46
C ALA A 136 -6.62 -17.38 2.88
N GLU A 137 -7.75 -17.54 3.56
CA GLU A 137 -9.01 -16.91 3.19
C GLU A 137 -8.88 -15.39 3.15
N ARG A 138 -8.33 -14.79 4.21
CA ARG A 138 -8.15 -13.34 4.28
C ARG A 138 -7.27 -12.80 3.15
N ARG A 139 -6.17 -13.49 2.84
CA ARG A 139 -5.28 -13.12 1.72
C ARG A 139 -6.01 -13.21 0.37
N GLY A 140 -6.77 -14.26 0.16
CA GLY A 140 -7.54 -14.46 -1.09
C GLY A 140 -8.59 -13.39 -1.35
N GLU A 141 -9.11 -12.75 -0.31
CA GLU A 141 -10.13 -11.69 -0.45
C GLU A 141 -9.54 -10.30 -0.78
N LEU A 142 -8.22 -10.11 -0.69
CA LEU A 142 -7.61 -8.80 -0.93
C LEU A 142 -7.84 -8.30 -2.34
N ASP A 143 -7.67 -9.15 -3.35
CA ASP A 143 -7.80 -8.77 -4.76
C ASP A 143 -9.23 -8.35 -5.08
N GLY A 144 -10.22 -9.09 -4.57
CA GLY A 144 -11.64 -8.76 -4.71
C GLY A 144 -11.98 -7.41 -4.05
N TRP A 145 -11.44 -7.18 -2.86
CA TRP A 145 -11.63 -5.92 -2.16
C TRP A 145 -10.95 -4.74 -2.88
N LEU A 146 -9.72 -4.91 -3.37
CA LEU A 146 -9.03 -3.88 -4.17
C LEU A 146 -9.77 -3.56 -5.46
N HIS A 147 -10.31 -4.59 -6.13
CA HIS A 147 -11.15 -4.39 -7.29
C HIS A 147 -12.38 -3.55 -6.93
N TYR A 148 -13.09 -3.90 -5.86
CA TYR A 148 -14.24 -3.14 -5.39
C TYR A 148 -13.87 -1.70 -5.02
N TYR A 149 -12.77 -1.50 -4.26
CA TYR A 149 -12.28 -0.17 -3.89
C TYR A 149 -11.97 0.69 -5.12
N ASN A 150 -11.29 0.14 -6.08
CA ASN A 150 -10.85 0.88 -7.26
C ASN A 150 -12.01 1.22 -8.21
N HIS A 151 -12.98 0.32 -8.38
CA HIS A 151 -14.00 0.44 -9.42
C HIS A 151 -15.39 0.85 -8.92
N TYR A 152 -15.69 0.68 -7.61
CA TYR A 152 -17.04 0.88 -7.09
C TYR A 152 -17.11 1.73 -5.83
N TRP A 153 -16.03 1.83 -5.05
CA TRP A 153 -16.03 2.58 -3.80
C TRP A 153 -16.16 4.09 -4.07
N PRO A 154 -17.21 4.78 -3.56
CA PRO A 154 -17.33 6.22 -3.73
C PRO A 154 -16.28 6.95 -2.90
N HIS A 155 -15.41 7.70 -3.57
CA HIS A 155 -14.31 8.41 -2.92
C HIS A 155 -14.55 9.91 -2.94
N THR A 156 -14.62 10.55 -1.75
CA THR A 156 -14.92 11.99 -1.62
C THR A 156 -13.94 12.87 -2.41
N ALA A 157 -12.63 12.55 -2.41
CA ALA A 157 -11.65 13.28 -3.20
C ALA A 157 -11.81 13.11 -4.72
N CYS A 158 -12.65 12.16 -5.16
CA CYS A 158 -12.99 11.92 -6.56
C CYS A 158 -14.40 12.38 -6.91
N GLY A 159 -14.98 13.28 -6.11
CA GLY A 159 -16.36 13.74 -6.31
C GLY A 159 -17.39 12.64 -6.09
N ASN A 160 -17.15 11.75 -5.13
CA ASN A 160 -17.94 10.55 -4.84
C ASN A 160 -17.99 9.53 -6.00
N GLN A 161 -17.08 9.64 -6.95
CA GLN A 161 -16.89 8.61 -7.98
C GLN A 161 -15.80 7.64 -7.54
N PRO A 162 -15.77 6.41 -8.10
CA PRO A 162 -14.70 5.47 -7.83
C PRO A 162 -13.33 5.98 -8.29
N PRO A 163 -12.22 5.58 -7.65
CA PRO A 163 -10.87 5.99 -8.04
C PRO A 163 -10.55 5.80 -9.52
N PHE A 164 -10.99 4.70 -10.11
CA PHE A 164 -10.75 4.38 -11.52
C PHE A 164 -11.36 5.39 -12.50
N SER A 165 -12.42 6.10 -12.11
CA SER A 165 -13.04 7.14 -12.94
C SER A 165 -12.07 8.28 -13.28
N ARG A 166 -10.99 8.43 -12.52
CA ARG A 166 -9.95 9.44 -12.72
C ARG A 166 -8.73 8.94 -13.49
N LEU A 167 -8.65 7.66 -13.82
CA LEU A 167 -7.58 7.12 -14.67
C LEU A 167 -7.84 7.34 -16.17
N ILE A 168 -9.01 7.79 -16.56
CA ILE A 168 -9.29 8.14 -17.96
C ILE A 168 -8.49 9.41 -18.27
N ASN A 169 -7.23 9.25 -18.61
CA ASN A 169 -6.43 10.27 -19.24
C ASN A 169 -6.97 10.48 -20.65
N VAL A 170 -7.90 11.41 -20.80
CA VAL A 170 -8.21 11.95 -22.10
C VAL A 170 -6.99 12.78 -22.52
N PRO A 171 -6.25 12.42 -23.57
CA PRO A 171 -5.14 13.23 -24.04
C PRO A 171 -5.66 14.64 -24.32
N GLY A 172 -5.18 15.65 -23.60
CA GLY A 172 -5.53 17.06 -23.83
C GLY A 172 -6.21 17.83 -22.71
N GLN A 173 -6.41 17.26 -21.51
CA GLN A 173 -7.02 17.99 -20.38
C GLN A 173 -6.03 18.59 -19.37
N TYR A 174 -4.75 18.66 -19.72
CA TYR A 174 -3.74 19.39 -18.94
C TYR A 174 -3.13 20.50 -19.80
N SER A 175 -3.83 21.61 -19.90
CA SER A 175 -3.30 22.92 -20.28
C SER A 175 -3.36 23.85 -19.08
#